data_01cba9783d0d15e73afd30a82edab1dc
#
_entry.id   01cba9783d0d15e73afd30a82edab1dc
#
_cell.length_a   1.000
_cell.length_b   1.000
_cell.length_c   1.000
_cell.angle_alpha   90.00
_cell.angle_beta   90.00
_cell.angle_gamma   90.00
#
_symmetry.space_group_name_H-M   'P 1'
#
loop_
_entity.id
_entity.type
_entity.pdbx_description
1 polymer ?
#
loop_
_entity_poly.entity_id
_entity_poly.type
_entity_poly.pdbx_seq_one_letter_code
_entity_poly.pdbx_strand_id
1 'polypeptide(L)'
;MRKGLLINLDRCSGCDSCVVCCKLEHGLPLGSAYNKVKAMGPFGTFPNVEKYWLPMQCQQCENAPCIEVCPTGASFREDETGYVMVDTDACIGCGLCVTACPFGARQIDEDAGIVRKCTLCHELTADGSDVPACVHNCNCGARFFGDFDDPESDVCREMARYSEECIHELTDETGAHPVTRYILSPKYASWTGEC
;
A
#
# COMPACT_ATOMS: atom_id res chain seq x y z
N MET A 1 -14.87 -1.78 -9.31
CA MET A 1 -13.93 -0.67 -9.04
C MET A 1 -12.81 -1.16 -8.13
N ARG A 2 -11.57 -1.14 -8.60
CA ARG A 2 -10.39 -1.61 -7.85
C ARG A 2 -9.40 -0.46 -7.69
N LYS A 3 -9.74 0.52 -6.87
CA LYS A 3 -8.85 1.65 -6.60
C LYS A 3 -7.67 1.23 -5.73
N GLY A 4 -6.47 1.66 -6.09
CA GLY A 4 -5.24 1.33 -5.40
C GLY A 4 -4.04 2.13 -5.85
N LEU A 5 -2.87 1.70 -5.40
CA LEU A 5 -1.60 2.33 -5.73
C LEU A 5 -0.81 1.50 -6.74
N LEU A 6 -0.18 2.17 -7.68
CA LEU A 6 0.92 1.64 -8.48
C LEU A 6 2.20 2.34 -8.04
N ILE A 7 3.24 1.56 -7.78
CA ILE A 7 4.52 2.08 -7.29
C ILE A 7 5.64 1.65 -8.24
N ASN A 8 6.25 2.62 -8.90
CA ASN A 8 7.35 2.39 -9.83
C ASN A 8 8.68 2.38 -9.06
N LEU A 9 9.21 1.18 -8.79
CA LEU A 9 10.43 1.00 -8.01
C LEU A 9 11.68 1.41 -8.78
N ASP A 10 11.63 1.43 -10.11
CA ASP A 10 12.73 1.95 -10.95
C ASP A 10 13.00 3.44 -10.67
N ARG A 11 11.98 4.18 -10.20
CA ARG A 11 12.07 5.59 -9.86
C ARG A 11 12.23 5.84 -8.35
N CYS A 12 11.92 4.86 -7.50
CA CYS A 12 11.93 5.05 -6.05
C CYS A 12 13.36 5.18 -5.52
N SER A 13 13.68 6.31 -4.90
CA SER A 13 15.00 6.57 -4.29
C SER A 13 15.08 6.22 -2.80
N GLY A 14 13.98 5.74 -2.18
CA GLY A 14 13.94 5.48 -0.74
C GLY A 14 14.02 6.73 0.14
N CYS A 15 13.55 7.87 -0.35
CA CYS A 15 13.68 9.16 0.34
C CYS A 15 12.72 9.36 1.53
N ASP A 16 11.80 8.43 1.78
CA ASP A 16 10.79 8.45 2.85
C ASP A 16 9.80 9.64 2.84
N SER A 17 9.77 10.48 1.80
CA SER A 17 8.77 11.55 1.68
C SER A 17 7.34 11.03 1.82
N CYS A 18 7.04 9.87 1.24
CA CYS A 18 5.73 9.22 1.34
C CYS A 18 5.39 8.76 2.78
N VAL A 19 6.38 8.48 3.62
CA VAL A 19 6.20 8.15 5.03
C VAL A 19 5.91 9.43 5.82
N VAL A 20 6.71 10.46 5.61
CA VAL A 20 6.59 11.73 6.34
C VAL A 20 5.27 12.43 6.03
N CYS A 21 4.91 12.58 4.74
CA CYS A 21 3.66 13.24 4.36
C CYS A 21 2.43 12.46 4.87
N CYS A 22 2.45 11.12 4.84
CA CYS A 22 1.39 10.30 5.39
C CYS A 22 1.21 10.51 6.92
N LYS A 23 2.33 10.63 7.65
CA LYS A 23 2.29 10.93 9.09
C LYS A 23 1.71 12.31 9.38
N LEU A 24 2.06 13.29 8.59
CA LEU A 24 1.53 14.66 8.73
C LEU A 24 0.05 14.72 8.40
N GLU A 25 -0.36 14.11 7.29
CA GLU A 25 -1.76 14.08 6.83
C GLU A 25 -2.70 13.46 7.87
N HIS A 26 -2.28 12.35 8.46
CA HIS A 26 -3.11 11.58 9.40
C HIS A 26 -2.80 11.85 10.87
N GLY A 27 -1.96 12.83 11.20
CA GLY A 27 -1.60 13.18 12.58
C GLY A 27 -1.00 12.01 13.39
N LEU A 28 -0.21 11.15 12.74
CA LEU A 28 0.26 9.92 13.39
C LEU A 28 1.34 10.20 14.43
N PRO A 29 1.24 9.60 15.63
CA PRO A 29 2.23 9.77 16.68
C PRO A 29 3.58 9.14 16.31
N LEU A 30 4.60 9.41 17.14
CA LEU A 30 5.91 8.76 17.01
C LEU A 30 5.76 7.25 17.15
N GLY A 31 6.49 6.49 16.32
CA GLY A 31 6.40 5.04 16.29
C GLY A 31 5.33 4.48 15.33
N SER A 32 4.25 5.22 15.04
CA SER A 32 3.20 4.81 14.11
C SER A 32 3.50 5.22 12.67
N ALA A 33 3.22 4.35 11.70
CA ALA A 33 3.34 4.66 10.28
C ALA A 33 2.42 3.75 9.45
N TYR A 34 1.58 4.34 8.60
CA TYR A 34 0.75 3.59 7.64
C TYR A 34 1.51 3.18 6.40
N ASN A 35 2.64 3.85 6.13
CA ASN A 35 3.51 3.59 5.00
C ASN A 35 4.94 3.40 5.52
N LYS A 36 5.63 2.39 5.01
CA LYS A 36 7.02 2.06 5.38
C LYS A 36 7.81 1.83 4.09
N VAL A 37 9.07 2.18 4.06
CA VAL A 37 9.95 1.88 2.92
C VAL A 37 11.02 0.90 3.36
N LYS A 38 11.01 -0.30 2.78
CA LYS A 38 12.02 -1.34 3.05
C LYS A 38 13.17 -1.24 2.04
N ALA A 39 14.39 -1.43 2.49
CA ALA A 39 15.54 -1.64 1.63
C ALA A 39 15.61 -3.13 1.27
N MET A 40 15.47 -3.44 -0.02
CA MET A 40 15.55 -4.81 -0.55
C MET A 40 16.95 -5.03 -1.12
N GLY A 41 17.68 -5.99 -0.56
CA GLY A 41 19.06 -6.25 -0.89
C GLY A 41 20.08 -5.70 0.14
N PRO A 42 21.41 -5.68 -0.16
CA PRO A 42 21.97 -6.01 -1.48
C PRO A 42 21.83 -7.49 -1.85
N PHE A 43 21.50 -7.75 -3.10
CA PHE A 43 21.49 -9.10 -3.70
C PHE A 43 22.68 -9.25 -4.65
N GLY A 44 23.06 -10.50 -4.97
CA GLY A 44 24.17 -10.79 -5.88
C GLY A 44 25.54 -10.59 -5.24
N THR A 45 26.57 -10.54 -6.10
CA THR A 45 27.99 -10.38 -5.70
C THR A 45 28.65 -9.31 -6.56
N PHE A 46 29.60 -8.59 -5.97
CA PHE A 46 30.35 -7.58 -6.72
C PHE A 46 31.00 -8.18 -7.99
N PRO A 47 30.94 -7.51 -9.15
CA PRO A 47 30.42 -6.15 -9.37
C PRO A 47 28.89 -6.08 -9.63
N ASN A 48 28.19 -7.21 -9.69
CA ASN A 48 26.77 -7.29 -10.04
C ASN A 48 25.91 -7.31 -8.76
N VAL A 49 25.82 -6.16 -8.11
CA VAL A 49 25.02 -5.98 -6.89
C VAL A 49 23.73 -5.26 -7.24
N GLU A 50 22.62 -5.84 -6.80
CA GLU A 50 21.27 -5.31 -6.99
C GLU A 50 20.68 -4.79 -5.68
N LYS A 51 19.92 -3.70 -5.75
CA LYS A 51 19.19 -3.14 -4.61
C LYS A 51 18.01 -2.31 -5.14
N TYR A 52 16.87 -2.38 -4.45
CA TYR A 52 15.74 -1.50 -4.68
C TYR A 52 15.05 -1.11 -3.36
N TRP A 53 14.14 -0.16 -3.43
CA TRP A 53 13.35 0.29 -2.30
C TRP A 53 11.90 -0.17 -2.49
N LEU A 54 11.31 -0.77 -1.46
CA LEU A 54 9.95 -1.29 -1.48
C LEU A 54 9.06 -0.49 -0.51
N PRO A 55 8.33 0.52 -1.00
CA PRO A 55 7.32 1.19 -0.20
C PRO A 55 6.12 0.26 0.04
N MET A 56 5.73 0.13 1.30
CA MET A 56 4.64 -0.75 1.73
C MET A 56 3.61 0.00 2.56
N GLN A 57 2.34 -0.17 2.23
CA GLN A 57 1.16 0.30 2.95
C GLN A 57 0.06 -0.76 2.86
N CYS A 58 -1.16 -0.46 3.30
CA CYS A 58 -2.28 -1.37 3.07
C CYS A 58 -2.44 -1.67 1.57
N GLN A 59 -2.51 -2.95 1.23
CA GLN A 59 -2.57 -3.43 -0.14
C GLN A 59 -3.99 -3.39 -0.75
N GLN A 60 -5.01 -3.01 0.03
CA GLN A 60 -6.41 -2.94 -0.39
C GLN A 60 -6.93 -4.26 -1.02
N CYS A 61 -6.56 -5.38 -0.42
CA CYS A 61 -6.76 -6.73 -0.94
C CYS A 61 -8.21 -7.00 -1.39
N GLU A 62 -8.39 -7.73 -2.49
CA GLU A 62 -9.72 -8.16 -2.97
C GLU A 62 -10.37 -9.12 -1.98
N ASN A 63 -9.64 -10.13 -1.53
CA ASN A 63 -10.03 -11.04 -0.46
C ASN A 63 -9.32 -10.62 0.82
N ALA A 64 -9.86 -9.65 1.54
CA ALA A 64 -9.20 -9.05 2.68
C ALA A 64 -9.35 -9.89 3.96
N PRO A 65 -8.34 -10.69 4.41
CA PRO A 65 -8.46 -11.54 5.60
C PRO A 65 -8.79 -10.74 6.86
N CYS A 66 -8.34 -9.49 6.88
CA CYS A 66 -8.61 -8.57 7.99
C CYS A 66 -10.07 -8.15 8.13
N ILE A 67 -10.90 -8.32 7.11
CA ILE A 67 -12.36 -8.14 7.18
C ILE A 67 -12.99 -9.41 7.76
N GLU A 68 -12.60 -10.56 7.25
CA GLU A 68 -13.17 -11.87 7.62
C GLU A 68 -13.02 -12.19 9.11
N VAL A 69 -11.88 -11.81 9.70
CA VAL A 69 -11.60 -12.09 11.13
C VAL A 69 -12.19 -11.07 12.09
N CYS A 70 -12.86 -10.01 11.60
CA CYS A 70 -13.33 -8.93 12.46
C CYS A 70 -14.63 -9.32 13.18
N PRO A 71 -14.62 -9.52 14.52
CA PRO A 71 -15.80 -10.00 15.25
C PRO A 71 -16.91 -8.97 15.35
N THR A 72 -16.60 -7.69 15.22
CA THR A 72 -17.58 -6.59 15.30
C THR A 72 -18.00 -6.05 13.94
N GLY A 73 -17.38 -6.53 12.84
CA GLY A 73 -17.58 -5.97 11.51
C GLY A 73 -16.96 -4.59 11.31
N ALA A 74 -16.19 -4.09 12.28
CA ALA A 74 -15.52 -2.78 12.17
C ALA A 74 -14.56 -2.70 10.99
N SER A 75 -13.95 -3.82 10.58
CA SER A 75 -13.16 -3.88 9.35
C SER A 75 -14.08 -4.25 8.20
N PHE A 76 -14.23 -3.40 7.22
CA PHE A 76 -15.20 -3.57 6.13
C PHE A 76 -14.66 -3.07 4.80
N ARG A 77 -15.36 -3.39 3.73
CA ARG A 77 -15.17 -2.77 2.41
C ARG A 77 -16.27 -1.76 2.19
N GLU A 78 -15.90 -0.55 1.89
CA GLU A 78 -16.85 0.51 1.55
C GLU A 78 -17.42 0.28 0.14
N ASP A 79 -18.74 0.34 0.00
CA ASP A 79 -19.41 0.01 -1.27
C ASP A 79 -19.13 1.05 -2.36
N GLU A 80 -19.04 2.33 -2.00
CA GLU A 80 -18.88 3.43 -2.95
C GLU A 80 -17.48 3.51 -3.55
N THR A 81 -16.44 3.34 -2.75
CA THR A 81 -15.04 3.48 -3.17
C THR A 81 -14.33 2.14 -3.41
N GLY A 82 -14.84 1.07 -2.81
CA GLY A 82 -14.20 -0.23 -2.76
C GLY A 82 -13.04 -0.31 -1.76
N TYR A 83 -12.81 0.72 -0.95
CA TYR A 83 -11.69 0.73 0.00
C TYR A 83 -11.95 -0.21 1.17
N VAL A 84 -10.89 -0.89 1.59
CA VAL A 84 -10.90 -1.59 2.87
C VAL A 84 -10.74 -0.56 3.98
N MET A 85 -11.72 -0.43 4.85
CA MET A 85 -11.78 0.59 5.89
C MET A 85 -11.85 -0.03 7.30
N VAL A 86 -11.79 0.81 8.31
CA VAL A 86 -12.02 0.48 9.72
C VAL A 86 -12.96 1.53 10.30
N ASP A 87 -14.12 1.09 10.74
CA ASP A 87 -15.03 1.90 11.55
C ASP A 87 -14.43 1.99 12.97
N THR A 88 -14.03 3.21 13.34
CA THR A 88 -13.38 3.48 14.63
C THR A 88 -14.35 3.36 15.80
N ASP A 89 -15.64 3.58 15.60
CA ASP A 89 -16.66 3.52 16.65
C ASP A 89 -17.04 2.05 16.98
N ALA A 90 -17.02 1.18 15.97
CA ALA A 90 -17.27 -0.25 16.12
C ALA A 90 -16.02 -1.05 16.51
N CYS A 91 -14.82 -0.47 16.36
CA CYS A 91 -13.56 -1.16 16.63
C CYS A 91 -13.27 -1.30 18.11
N ILE A 92 -13.10 -2.54 18.59
CA ILE A 92 -12.76 -2.86 20.00
C ILE A 92 -11.26 -3.10 20.23
N GLY A 93 -10.40 -2.81 19.28
CA GLY A 93 -8.94 -2.93 19.41
C GLY A 93 -8.39 -4.35 19.64
N CYS A 94 -9.16 -5.40 19.35
CA CYS A 94 -8.79 -6.80 19.67
C CYS A 94 -7.53 -7.32 18.95
N GLY A 95 -7.04 -6.63 17.91
CA GLY A 95 -5.81 -6.98 17.19
C GLY A 95 -5.91 -8.17 16.22
N LEU A 96 -7.03 -8.89 16.11
CA LEU A 96 -7.16 -10.05 15.20
C LEU A 96 -6.82 -9.69 13.75
N CYS A 97 -7.30 -8.55 13.27
CA CYS A 97 -7.02 -8.07 11.92
C CYS A 97 -5.56 -7.61 11.71
N VAL A 98 -4.82 -7.31 12.78
CA VAL A 98 -3.38 -7.02 12.72
C VAL A 98 -2.62 -8.31 12.43
N THR A 99 -2.95 -9.38 13.18
CA THR A 99 -2.34 -10.71 13.01
C THR A 99 -2.69 -11.36 11.67
N ALA A 100 -3.94 -11.17 11.20
CA ALA A 100 -4.43 -11.75 9.95
C ALA A 100 -3.87 -11.05 8.70
N CYS A 101 -3.26 -9.87 8.82
CA CYS A 101 -2.75 -9.14 7.66
C CYS A 101 -1.39 -9.70 7.22
N PRO A 102 -1.27 -10.36 6.03
CA PRO A 102 0.00 -10.94 5.59
C PRO A 102 1.06 -9.87 5.28
N PHE A 103 0.64 -8.62 5.07
CA PHE A 103 1.53 -7.50 4.72
C PHE A 103 1.92 -6.62 5.91
N GLY A 104 1.48 -6.94 7.14
CA GLY A 104 1.77 -6.15 8.33
C GLY A 104 1.35 -4.67 8.22
N ALA A 105 0.24 -4.40 7.50
CA ALA A 105 -0.19 -3.04 7.16
C ALA A 105 -1.14 -2.42 8.21
N ARG A 106 -1.41 -3.12 9.31
CA ARG A 106 -2.28 -2.67 10.39
C ARG A 106 -1.50 -2.51 11.67
N GLN A 107 -1.90 -1.56 12.48
CA GLN A 107 -1.29 -1.31 13.80
C GLN A 107 -2.36 -0.94 14.82
N ILE A 108 -2.10 -1.24 16.07
CA ILE A 108 -2.93 -0.80 17.19
C ILE A 108 -2.49 0.62 17.57
N ASP A 109 -3.44 1.52 17.67
CA ASP A 109 -3.30 2.81 18.32
C ASP A 109 -3.62 2.60 19.81
N GLU A 110 -2.57 2.51 20.63
CA GLU A 110 -2.71 2.20 22.06
C GLU A 110 -3.43 3.29 22.82
N ASP A 111 -3.26 4.56 22.40
CA ASP A 111 -3.91 5.70 23.04
C ASP A 111 -5.42 5.71 22.78
N ALA A 112 -5.83 5.37 21.55
CA ALA A 112 -7.23 5.33 21.15
C ALA A 112 -7.89 3.95 21.40
N GLY A 113 -7.12 2.89 21.61
CA GLY A 113 -7.61 1.52 21.81
C GLY A 113 -8.25 0.91 20.56
N ILE A 114 -7.85 1.35 19.37
CA ILE A 114 -8.40 0.91 18.07
C ILE A 114 -7.32 0.49 17.10
N VAL A 115 -7.71 -0.20 16.02
CA VAL A 115 -6.79 -0.51 14.93
C VAL A 115 -6.84 0.57 13.85
N ARG A 116 -5.67 0.99 13.40
CA ARG A 116 -5.49 1.95 12.30
C ARG A 116 -4.68 1.36 11.16
N LYS A 117 -4.88 1.91 9.96
CA LYS A 117 -4.15 1.56 8.72
C LYS A 117 -4.26 2.64 7.66
N CYS A 118 -3.57 2.48 6.56
CA CYS A 118 -3.73 3.31 5.37
C CYS A 118 -5.17 3.23 4.82
N THR A 119 -5.83 4.38 4.69
CA THR A 119 -7.19 4.56 4.15
C THR A 119 -7.19 4.98 2.68
N LEU A 120 -6.02 5.04 2.01
CA LEU A 120 -5.81 5.73 0.73
C LEU A 120 -6.12 7.23 0.80
N CYS A 121 -6.04 7.82 1.99
CA CYS A 121 -6.47 9.20 2.27
C CYS A 121 -7.93 9.43 1.85
N HIS A 122 -8.85 8.59 2.37
CA HIS A 122 -10.27 8.58 2.00
C HIS A 122 -10.89 9.98 1.95
N GLU A 123 -10.55 10.85 2.89
CA GLU A 123 -11.05 12.22 2.99
C GLU A 123 -10.67 13.08 1.77
N LEU A 124 -9.59 12.73 1.06
CA LEU A 124 -9.14 13.43 -0.15
C LEU A 124 -9.58 12.75 -1.44
N THR A 125 -9.80 11.42 -1.40
CA THR A 125 -9.89 10.61 -2.62
C THR A 125 -11.25 10.00 -2.88
N ALA A 126 -12.18 10.04 -1.91
CA ALA A 126 -13.45 9.34 -2.00
C ALA A 126 -14.32 9.87 -3.16
N ASP A 127 -14.36 11.19 -3.36
CA ASP A 127 -15.10 11.84 -4.44
C ASP A 127 -14.33 11.87 -5.78
N GLY A 128 -13.09 11.39 -5.80
CA GLY A 128 -12.23 11.37 -6.99
C GLY A 128 -11.60 12.72 -7.34
N SER A 129 -11.69 13.72 -6.47
CA SER A 129 -11.18 15.08 -6.74
C SER A 129 -9.66 15.22 -6.55
N ASP A 130 -9.03 14.31 -5.79
CA ASP A 130 -7.60 14.39 -5.45
C ASP A 130 -6.95 13.00 -5.37
N VAL A 131 -5.68 12.98 -5.06
CA VAL A 131 -4.85 11.77 -4.90
C VAL A 131 -4.31 11.68 -3.47
N PRO A 132 -3.95 10.48 -2.98
CA PRO A 132 -3.37 10.32 -1.65
C PRO A 132 -2.13 11.20 -1.42
N ALA A 133 -1.97 11.74 -0.21
CA ALA A 133 -0.84 12.59 0.15
C ALA A 133 0.53 11.99 -0.23
N CYS A 134 0.68 10.67 -0.13
CA CYS A 134 1.92 9.97 -0.50
C CYS A 134 2.17 9.91 -2.02
N VAL A 135 1.16 10.11 -2.84
CA VAL A 135 1.27 10.26 -4.30
C VAL A 135 1.64 11.71 -4.62
N HIS A 136 0.86 12.66 -4.08
CA HIS A 136 1.07 14.09 -4.28
C HIS A 136 2.50 14.54 -3.90
N ASN A 137 3.03 14.03 -2.81
CA ASN A 137 4.35 14.40 -2.29
C ASN A 137 5.48 13.44 -2.70
N CYS A 138 5.31 12.64 -3.74
CA CYS A 138 6.37 11.76 -4.22
C CYS A 138 7.37 12.53 -5.08
N ASN A 139 8.53 12.91 -4.53
CA ASN A 139 9.55 13.70 -5.23
C ASN A 139 10.09 13.03 -6.50
N CYS A 140 10.05 11.69 -6.56
CA CYS A 140 10.56 10.92 -7.70
C CYS A 140 9.46 10.58 -8.73
N GLY A 141 8.20 10.99 -8.51
CA GLY A 141 7.07 10.60 -9.35
C GLY A 141 6.93 9.07 -9.47
N ALA A 142 7.24 8.35 -8.37
CA ALA A 142 7.24 6.90 -8.35
C ALA A 142 5.88 6.30 -7.95
N ARG A 143 4.94 7.10 -7.46
CA ARG A 143 3.64 6.62 -6.96
C ARG A 143 2.51 7.18 -7.80
N PHE A 144 1.58 6.31 -8.14
CA PHE A 144 0.36 6.60 -8.90
C PHE A 144 -0.84 6.06 -8.13
N PHE A 145 -1.97 6.71 -8.29
CA PHE A 145 -3.24 6.28 -7.71
C PHE A 145 -4.32 6.28 -8.78
N GLY A 146 -5.20 5.30 -8.75
CA GLY A 146 -6.30 5.22 -9.71
C GLY A 146 -7.07 3.91 -9.60
N ASP A 147 -8.03 3.75 -10.50
CA ASP A 147 -8.81 2.55 -10.67
C ASP A 147 -8.15 1.63 -11.70
N PHE A 148 -7.81 0.42 -11.30
CA PHE A 148 -7.23 -0.59 -12.18
C PHE A 148 -8.25 -1.19 -13.18
N ASP A 149 -9.55 -0.90 -13.00
CA ASP A 149 -10.60 -1.30 -13.96
C ASP A 149 -10.88 -0.21 -15.01
N ASP A 150 -10.31 1.00 -14.85
CA ASP A 150 -10.41 2.10 -15.81
C ASP A 150 -9.13 2.23 -16.64
N PRO A 151 -9.16 1.90 -17.96
CA PRO A 151 -7.98 2.01 -18.83
C PRO A 151 -7.41 3.43 -18.93
N GLU A 152 -8.23 4.46 -18.68
CA GLU A 152 -7.82 5.85 -18.74
C GLU A 152 -7.23 6.37 -17.42
N SER A 153 -7.22 5.56 -16.36
CA SER A 153 -6.62 5.92 -15.09
C SER A 153 -5.09 6.02 -15.18
N ASP A 154 -4.50 6.84 -14.31
CA ASP A 154 -3.04 7.04 -14.28
C ASP A 154 -2.27 5.74 -13.99
N VAL A 155 -2.84 4.82 -13.19
CA VAL A 155 -2.22 3.52 -12.92
C VAL A 155 -2.16 2.65 -14.18
N CYS A 156 -3.24 2.58 -14.96
CA CYS A 156 -3.29 1.81 -16.20
C CYS A 156 -2.39 2.42 -17.27
N ARG A 157 -2.41 3.75 -17.42
CA ARG A 157 -1.54 4.46 -18.36
C ARG A 157 -0.06 4.28 -18.06
N GLU A 158 0.32 4.30 -16.78
CA GLU A 158 1.72 4.07 -16.42
C GLU A 158 2.11 2.61 -16.60
N MET A 159 1.26 1.64 -16.21
CA MET A 159 1.51 0.21 -16.41
C MET A 159 1.71 -0.14 -17.90
N ALA A 160 0.93 0.47 -18.80
CA ALA A 160 1.00 0.22 -20.24
C ALA A 160 2.36 0.60 -20.87
N ARG A 161 3.23 1.30 -20.16
CA ARG A 161 4.59 1.65 -20.62
C ARG A 161 5.62 0.55 -20.36
N TYR A 162 5.23 -0.51 -19.66
CA TYR A 162 6.11 -1.58 -19.21
C TYR A 162 5.58 -2.92 -19.70
N SER A 163 6.49 -3.89 -19.92
CA SER A 163 6.11 -5.28 -20.21
C SER A 163 5.56 -5.95 -18.94
N GLU A 164 4.78 -6.99 -19.12
CA GLU A 164 4.16 -7.74 -18.00
C GLU A 164 5.20 -8.26 -17.00
N GLU A 165 6.39 -8.65 -17.48
CA GLU A 165 7.50 -9.12 -16.63
C GLU A 165 8.04 -8.06 -15.64
N CYS A 166 7.72 -6.79 -15.87
CA CYS A 166 8.10 -5.69 -14.98
C CYS A 166 7.03 -5.39 -13.93
N ILE A 167 5.84 -5.99 -14.02
CA ILE A 167 4.70 -5.68 -13.17
C ILE A 167 4.53 -6.79 -12.14
N HIS A 168 4.57 -6.42 -10.88
CA HIS A 168 4.60 -7.36 -9.78
C HIS A 168 3.52 -7.04 -8.74
N GLU A 169 3.18 -8.04 -7.95
CA GLU A 169 2.39 -7.92 -6.72
C GLU A 169 3.13 -8.60 -5.57
N LEU A 170 2.80 -8.21 -4.34
CA LEU A 170 3.32 -8.93 -3.19
C LEU A 170 2.68 -10.31 -3.10
N THR A 171 3.51 -11.31 -2.87
CA THR A 171 3.05 -12.68 -2.68
C THR A 171 2.55 -12.89 -1.26
N ASP A 172 1.51 -13.68 -1.10
CA ASP A 172 1.00 -14.10 0.19
C ASP A 172 0.43 -15.53 0.11
N GLU A 173 0.45 -16.23 1.25
CA GLU A 173 -0.07 -17.60 1.35
C GLU A 173 -1.56 -17.64 1.72
N THR A 174 -2.17 -16.48 1.98
CA THR A 174 -3.56 -16.39 2.46
C THR A 174 -4.58 -16.24 1.34
N GLY A 175 -4.13 -15.99 0.11
CA GLY A 175 -5.00 -15.70 -1.03
C GLY A 175 -5.70 -14.34 -0.92
N ALA A 176 -5.04 -13.36 -0.32
CA ALA A 176 -5.59 -12.03 -0.10
C ALA A 176 -5.80 -11.23 -1.39
N HIS A 177 -5.06 -11.52 -2.46
CA HIS A 177 -5.08 -10.81 -3.74
C HIS A 177 -4.91 -9.29 -3.58
N PRO A 178 -3.67 -8.80 -3.35
CA PRO A 178 -3.40 -7.38 -3.21
C PRO A 178 -3.78 -6.61 -4.47
N VAL A 179 -4.40 -5.43 -4.33
CA VAL A 179 -4.71 -4.54 -5.48
C VAL A 179 -3.49 -3.71 -5.88
N THR A 180 -2.65 -3.31 -4.91
CA THR A 180 -1.42 -2.54 -5.20
C THR A 180 -0.51 -3.31 -6.15
N ARG A 181 0.05 -2.60 -7.15
CA ARG A 181 1.01 -3.15 -8.10
C ARG A 181 2.35 -2.43 -7.99
N TYR A 182 3.42 -3.13 -8.35
CA TYR A 182 4.78 -2.62 -8.35
C TYR A 182 5.40 -2.78 -9.72
N ILE A 183 6.12 -1.76 -10.18
CA ILE A 183 6.95 -1.84 -11.39
C ILE A 183 8.40 -1.98 -10.94
N LEU A 184 9.07 -3.05 -11.37
CA LEU A 184 10.50 -3.25 -11.22
C LEU A 184 11.04 -3.89 -12.48
N SER A 185 11.86 -3.15 -13.22
CA SER A 185 12.48 -3.68 -14.45
C SER A 185 13.63 -4.61 -14.11
N PRO A 186 13.75 -5.78 -14.76
CA PRO A 186 14.84 -6.75 -14.53
C PRO A 186 16.25 -6.18 -14.69
N LYS A 187 16.38 -5.08 -15.44
CA LYS A 187 17.67 -4.37 -15.62
C LYS A 187 18.18 -3.67 -14.35
N TYR A 188 17.32 -3.44 -13.36
CA TYR A 188 17.71 -2.78 -12.10
C TYR A 188 17.88 -3.79 -10.97
N ALA A 189 16.93 -4.69 -10.83
CA ALA A 189 16.98 -5.73 -9.81
C ALA A 189 15.97 -6.85 -10.09
N SER A 190 16.19 -7.99 -9.46
CA SER A 190 15.26 -9.12 -9.47
C SER A 190 14.17 -8.93 -8.40
N TRP A 191 12.92 -9.16 -8.78
CA TRP A 191 11.78 -9.11 -7.85
C TRP A 191 11.82 -10.32 -6.90
N THR A 192 11.76 -10.09 -5.60
CA THR A 192 11.71 -11.16 -4.59
C THR A 192 10.30 -11.41 -4.05
N GLY A 193 9.41 -10.41 -4.11
CA GLY A 193 8.02 -10.55 -3.70
C GLY A 193 7.77 -10.71 -2.19
N GLU A 194 8.83 -10.74 -1.39
CA GLU A 194 8.75 -11.01 0.04
C GLU A 194 8.55 -9.72 0.86
N CYS A 195 7.70 -9.82 1.88
CA CYS A 195 7.38 -8.73 2.82
C CYS A 195 8.22 -8.78 4.09
#